data_18baa231ed077190d8e419e080701ed6
#
_entry.id   18baa231ed077190d8e419e080701ed6
#
_cell.length_a   1.000
_cell.length_b   1.000
_cell.length_c   1.000
_cell.angle_alpha   90.00
_cell.angle_beta   90.00
_cell.angle_gamma   90.00
#
_symmetry.space_group_name_H-M   'P 1'
#
loop_
_entity.id
_entity.type
_entity.pdbx_description
1 polymer ?
#
loop_
_entity_poly.entity_id
_entity_poly.type
_entity_poly.pdbx_seq_one_letter_code
_entity_poly.pdbx_strand_id
1 'polypeptide(L)'
;MMIGASLFSSAGIAETYLHNAGIKIIAANELVPERANLYKALYPESKMIIGDILHEEVFQNLIQSVPNRLDFLIASPPCQGMSVAGKNRNIQEMANDKRNHLIFRVIEFILLKRPTFVLIENVPFFLKIKLPYKGTLQTVEVILQDLFGCEYYIQTHIFDSADYGVAQHRKRAIIRMNKHSTIWGMPEKVTKTISVRDAISFLPSIESGQKSNVKWHFARTHAPEHIIWLKNTPTGRSAFDNIEHYPKKKNGEKIKSYNTTYRRMEWDAPAPTITIRNDAISSQLNVHPGRSMPDGTYSDARVLTPLELMLLTSLPIDWNIPDDTSELL
;
A
#
# COMPACT_ATOMS: atom_id res chain seq x y z
N MET A 1 -23.67 -7.23 -12.47
CA MET A 1 -22.45 -7.16 -11.63
C MET A 1 -21.37 -7.98 -12.30
N MET A 2 -20.20 -7.43 -12.54
CA MET A 2 -19.03 -8.12 -13.11
C MET A 2 -18.45 -9.08 -12.07
N ILE A 3 -17.98 -10.25 -12.51
CA ILE A 3 -17.37 -11.26 -11.64
C ILE A 3 -15.85 -11.18 -11.79
N GLY A 4 -15.15 -11.05 -10.67
CA GLY A 4 -13.70 -10.88 -10.65
C GLY A 4 -12.95 -11.89 -9.81
N ALA A 5 -11.62 -11.93 -10.00
CA ALA A 5 -10.65 -12.63 -9.17
C ALA A 5 -9.56 -11.65 -8.69
N SER A 6 -8.97 -11.96 -7.53
CA SER A 6 -7.86 -11.19 -6.96
C SER A 6 -6.67 -12.08 -6.67
N LEU A 7 -5.50 -11.70 -7.19
CA LEU A 7 -4.24 -12.39 -6.94
C LEU A 7 -3.33 -11.50 -6.07
N PHE A 8 -2.70 -12.12 -5.07
CA PHE A 8 -1.88 -11.41 -4.06
C PHE A 8 -2.70 -10.38 -3.28
N SER A 9 -3.91 -10.79 -2.88
CA SER A 9 -4.96 -9.90 -2.39
C SER A 9 -4.64 -9.25 -1.03
N SER A 10 -3.64 -9.74 -0.29
CA SER A 10 -3.40 -9.30 1.07
C SER A 10 -4.69 -9.38 1.93
N ALA A 11 -5.04 -8.35 2.67
CA ALA A 11 -6.30 -8.25 3.42
C ALA A 11 -7.46 -7.67 2.60
N GLY A 12 -7.33 -7.54 1.27
CA GLY A 12 -8.40 -7.03 0.42
C GLY A 12 -8.48 -5.50 0.33
N ILE A 13 -7.38 -4.80 0.58
CA ILE A 13 -7.35 -3.33 0.51
C ILE A 13 -7.66 -2.82 -0.90
N ALA A 14 -7.13 -3.50 -1.92
CA ALA A 14 -7.35 -3.13 -3.32
C ALA A 14 -8.79 -3.39 -3.78
N GLU A 15 -9.52 -4.26 -3.11
CA GLU A 15 -10.90 -4.63 -3.39
C GLU A 15 -11.95 -3.74 -2.72
N THR A 16 -11.54 -2.91 -1.76
CA THR A 16 -12.43 -2.17 -0.87
C THR A 16 -13.59 -1.46 -1.58
N TYR A 17 -13.30 -0.83 -2.71
CA TYR A 17 -14.30 -0.06 -3.47
C TYR A 17 -14.71 -0.69 -4.80
N LEU A 18 -14.30 -1.93 -5.10
CA LEU A 18 -14.68 -2.60 -6.35
C LEU A 18 -16.19 -2.84 -6.44
N HIS A 19 -16.84 -3.08 -5.30
CA HIS A 19 -18.31 -3.21 -5.26
C HIS A 19 -19.02 -1.96 -5.78
N ASN A 20 -18.52 -0.77 -5.45
CA ASN A 20 -19.07 0.50 -5.93
C ASN A 20 -18.94 0.65 -7.46
N ALA A 21 -17.96 -0.01 -8.06
CA ALA A 21 -17.79 -0.11 -9.51
C ALA A 21 -18.59 -1.27 -10.14
N GLY A 22 -19.44 -1.96 -9.37
CA GLY A 22 -20.22 -3.09 -9.84
C GLY A 22 -19.42 -4.37 -10.04
N ILE A 23 -18.26 -4.52 -9.36
CA ILE A 23 -17.36 -5.68 -9.44
C ILE A 23 -17.46 -6.48 -8.14
N LYS A 24 -17.69 -7.79 -8.25
CA LYS A 24 -17.67 -8.76 -7.15
C LYS A 24 -16.49 -9.71 -7.33
N ILE A 25 -15.56 -9.72 -6.37
CA ILE A 25 -14.49 -10.74 -6.33
C ILE A 25 -15.05 -12.02 -5.74
N ILE A 26 -14.99 -13.10 -6.52
CA ILE A 26 -15.52 -14.41 -6.11
C ILE A 26 -14.44 -15.39 -5.65
N ALA A 27 -13.17 -15.14 -6.03
CA ALA A 27 -12.03 -15.92 -5.58
C ALA A 27 -10.81 -15.01 -5.43
N ALA A 28 -10.03 -15.24 -4.37
CA ALA A 28 -8.82 -14.51 -4.08
C ALA A 28 -7.70 -15.44 -3.61
N ASN A 29 -6.44 -15.06 -3.85
CA ASN A 29 -5.27 -15.78 -3.35
C ASN A 29 -4.37 -14.88 -2.51
N GLU A 30 -3.93 -15.40 -1.37
CA GLU A 30 -2.93 -14.77 -0.49
C GLU A 30 -2.02 -15.84 0.12
N LEU A 31 -0.72 -15.52 0.19
CA LEU A 31 0.30 -16.39 0.76
C LEU A 31 0.25 -16.43 2.29
N VAL A 32 0.06 -15.26 2.92
CA VAL A 32 0.17 -15.05 4.38
C VAL A 32 -1.15 -15.38 5.06
N PRO A 33 -1.21 -16.43 5.92
CA PRO A 33 -2.48 -16.89 6.52
C PRO A 33 -3.21 -15.81 7.32
N GLU A 34 -2.49 -14.96 8.07
CA GLU A 34 -3.07 -13.90 8.90
C GLU A 34 -3.80 -12.87 8.02
N ARG A 35 -3.20 -12.47 6.91
CA ARG A 35 -3.83 -11.56 5.93
C ARG A 35 -5.02 -12.21 5.24
N ALA A 36 -4.87 -13.47 4.86
CA ALA A 36 -5.95 -14.24 4.23
C ALA A 36 -7.14 -14.43 5.18
N ASN A 37 -6.91 -14.60 6.48
CA ASN A 37 -7.97 -14.71 7.48
C ASN A 37 -8.70 -13.37 7.67
N LEU A 38 -7.97 -12.25 7.67
CA LEU A 38 -8.58 -10.91 7.68
C LEU A 38 -9.41 -10.69 6.40
N TYR A 39 -8.89 -11.08 5.23
CA TYR A 39 -9.63 -11.03 3.98
C TYR A 39 -10.95 -11.79 4.08
N LYS A 40 -10.95 -13.03 4.59
CA LYS A 40 -12.19 -13.82 4.77
C LYS A 40 -13.22 -13.15 5.67
N ALA A 41 -12.76 -12.46 6.73
CA ALA A 41 -13.64 -11.73 7.63
C ALA A 41 -14.29 -10.51 6.94
N LEU A 42 -13.54 -9.83 6.08
CA LEU A 42 -14.00 -8.65 5.34
C LEU A 42 -14.84 -8.99 4.11
N TYR A 43 -14.53 -10.12 3.45
CA TYR A 43 -15.16 -10.56 2.20
C TYR A 43 -15.65 -12.02 2.29
N PRO A 44 -16.64 -12.32 3.15
CA PRO A 44 -17.06 -13.70 3.43
C PRO A 44 -17.66 -14.43 2.21
N GLU A 45 -18.09 -13.71 1.19
CA GLU A 45 -18.64 -14.29 -0.05
C GLU A 45 -17.56 -14.62 -1.09
N SER A 46 -16.30 -14.25 -0.86
CA SER A 46 -15.18 -14.55 -1.75
C SER A 46 -14.44 -15.80 -1.26
N LYS A 47 -14.21 -16.76 -2.14
CA LYS A 47 -13.41 -17.94 -1.83
C LYS A 47 -11.93 -17.56 -1.73
N MET A 48 -11.37 -17.54 -0.51
CA MET A 48 -9.95 -17.30 -0.27
C MET A 48 -9.17 -18.61 -0.42
N ILE A 49 -8.18 -18.61 -1.30
CA ILE A 49 -7.21 -19.68 -1.49
C ILE A 49 -5.89 -19.25 -0.83
N ILE A 50 -5.55 -19.89 0.29
CA ILE A 50 -4.33 -19.61 1.05
C ILE A 50 -3.19 -20.45 0.51
N GLY A 51 -2.04 -19.83 0.23
CA GLY A 51 -0.82 -20.53 -0.15
C GLY A 51 -0.04 -19.84 -1.26
N ASP A 52 1.16 -20.37 -1.51
CA ASP A 52 2.04 -19.86 -2.56
C ASP A 52 1.47 -20.22 -3.94
N ILE A 53 1.13 -19.21 -4.72
CA ILE A 53 0.59 -19.36 -6.09
C ILE A 53 1.60 -20.02 -7.05
N LEU A 54 2.88 -20.12 -6.69
CA LEU A 54 3.86 -20.89 -7.45
C LEU A 54 3.64 -22.40 -7.32
N HIS A 55 2.99 -22.87 -6.26
CA HIS A 55 2.62 -24.26 -6.12
C HIS A 55 1.44 -24.57 -7.02
N GLU A 56 1.61 -25.59 -7.84
CA GLU A 56 0.63 -25.95 -8.87
C GLU A 56 -0.75 -26.28 -8.29
N GLU A 57 -0.82 -26.95 -7.14
CA GLU A 57 -2.07 -27.28 -6.46
C GLU A 57 -2.84 -26.01 -6.06
N VAL A 58 -2.15 -25.01 -5.50
CA VAL A 58 -2.75 -23.72 -5.11
C VAL A 58 -3.26 -22.98 -6.34
N PHE A 59 -2.45 -22.94 -7.41
CA PHE A 59 -2.81 -22.29 -8.65
C PHE A 59 -4.01 -22.96 -9.32
N GLN A 60 -4.03 -24.29 -9.41
CA GLN A 60 -5.14 -25.04 -9.98
C GLN A 60 -6.43 -24.88 -9.16
N ASN A 61 -6.35 -24.85 -7.82
CA ASN A 61 -7.51 -24.56 -6.98
C ASN A 61 -8.07 -23.15 -7.28
N LEU A 62 -7.22 -22.15 -7.47
CA LEU A 62 -7.63 -20.80 -7.85
C LEU A 62 -8.31 -20.81 -9.24
N ILE A 63 -7.70 -21.45 -10.24
CA ILE A 63 -8.24 -21.58 -11.58
C ILE A 63 -9.62 -22.25 -11.57
N GLN A 64 -9.80 -23.33 -10.82
CA GLN A 64 -11.08 -24.05 -10.71
C GLN A 64 -12.16 -23.26 -9.94
N SER A 65 -11.74 -22.29 -9.12
CA SER A 65 -12.65 -21.47 -8.31
C SER A 65 -13.31 -20.33 -9.07
N VAL A 66 -12.92 -20.10 -10.31
CA VAL A 66 -13.47 -19.03 -11.17
C VAL A 66 -13.98 -19.60 -12.50
N PRO A 67 -15.01 -19.00 -13.12
CA PRO A 67 -15.55 -19.45 -14.40
C PRO A 67 -14.52 -19.30 -15.53
N ASN A 68 -14.78 -20.00 -16.65
CA ASN A 68 -13.93 -19.91 -17.85
C ASN A 68 -13.97 -18.52 -18.53
N ARG A 69 -15.04 -17.76 -18.30
CA ARG A 69 -15.13 -16.36 -18.69
C ARG A 69 -15.19 -15.53 -17.42
N LEU A 70 -14.16 -14.74 -17.21
CA LEU A 70 -14.05 -13.83 -16.08
C LEU A 70 -14.18 -12.38 -16.59
N ASP A 71 -14.89 -11.54 -15.86
CA ASP A 71 -15.02 -10.14 -16.27
C ASP A 71 -13.83 -9.30 -15.81
N PHE A 72 -13.33 -9.53 -14.60
CA PHE A 72 -12.31 -8.68 -14.00
C PHE A 72 -11.22 -9.50 -13.29
N LEU A 73 -9.98 -9.09 -13.50
CA LEU A 73 -8.82 -9.58 -12.74
C LEU A 73 -8.11 -8.38 -12.11
N ILE A 74 -7.86 -8.45 -10.79
CA ILE A 74 -6.90 -7.57 -10.12
C ILE A 74 -5.73 -8.39 -9.59
N ALA A 75 -4.51 -7.88 -9.76
CA ALA A 75 -3.31 -8.53 -9.27
C ALA A 75 -2.31 -7.49 -8.76
N SER A 76 -1.76 -7.73 -7.57
CA SER A 76 -0.71 -6.89 -6.97
C SER A 76 0.50 -7.75 -6.57
N PRO A 77 1.24 -8.31 -7.56
CA PRO A 77 2.37 -9.19 -7.28
C PRO A 77 3.43 -8.44 -6.44
N PRO A 78 4.05 -9.11 -5.43
CA PRO A 78 4.96 -8.44 -4.52
C PRO A 78 6.20 -7.90 -5.23
N CYS A 79 6.62 -6.70 -4.81
CA CYS A 79 7.78 -5.98 -5.36
C CYS A 79 9.01 -6.01 -4.42
N GLN A 80 9.10 -6.96 -3.51
CA GLN A 80 10.13 -6.94 -2.44
C GLN A 80 11.57 -7.01 -2.93
N GLY A 81 11.82 -7.53 -4.14
CA GLY A 81 13.10 -7.44 -4.83
C GLY A 81 13.44 -6.05 -5.41
N MET A 82 12.47 -5.12 -5.42
CA MET A 82 12.47 -3.88 -6.21
C MET A 82 12.47 -2.61 -5.36
N SER A 83 12.42 -2.72 -4.02
CA SER A 83 12.28 -1.54 -3.16
C SER A 83 13.54 -0.68 -3.21
N VAL A 84 13.34 0.63 -3.36
CA VAL A 84 14.35 1.70 -3.42
C VAL A 84 15.26 1.76 -2.18
N ALA A 85 14.91 1.06 -1.11
CA ALA A 85 15.74 0.94 0.10
C ALA A 85 17.04 0.13 -0.11
N GLY A 86 17.17 -0.59 -1.23
CA GLY A 86 18.39 -1.33 -1.61
C GLY A 86 19.19 -0.57 -2.68
N LYS A 87 19.90 0.47 -2.33
CA LYS A 87 20.65 1.37 -3.25
C LYS A 87 21.73 0.73 -4.15
N ASN A 88 22.00 -0.58 -4.08
CA ASN A 88 23.14 -1.20 -4.77
C ASN A 88 22.79 -2.54 -5.46
N ARG A 89 21.56 -2.77 -5.92
CA ARG A 89 21.24 -4.02 -6.63
C ARG A 89 21.50 -3.91 -8.13
N ASN A 90 22.29 -4.85 -8.64
CA ASN A 90 22.55 -5.04 -10.06
C ASN A 90 21.26 -5.53 -10.77
N ILE A 91 20.97 -5.01 -11.96
CA ILE A 91 19.80 -5.39 -12.80
C ILE A 91 19.75 -6.91 -13.02
N GLN A 92 20.90 -7.57 -13.11
CA GLN A 92 21.03 -9.02 -13.29
C GLN A 92 20.59 -9.82 -12.05
N GLU A 93 20.87 -9.32 -10.84
CA GLU A 93 20.41 -9.92 -9.59
C GLU A 93 18.90 -9.81 -9.44
N MET A 94 18.32 -8.71 -9.92
CA MET A 94 16.88 -8.47 -9.90
C MET A 94 16.14 -9.40 -10.88
N ALA A 95 16.73 -9.70 -12.04
CA ALA A 95 16.16 -10.62 -13.01
C ALA A 95 16.10 -12.06 -12.49
N ASN A 96 16.99 -12.44 -11.56
CA ASN A 96 17.06 -13.77 -10.96
C ASN A 96 16.24 -13.91 -9.66
N ASP A 97 15.66 -12.84 -9.12
CA ASP A 97 14.84 -12.92 -7.93
C ASP A 97 13.48 -13.58 -8.26
N LYS A 98 13.25 -14.77 -7.69
CA LYS A 98 12.04 -15.58 -7.92
C LYS A 98 10.74 -14.79 -7.68
N ARG A 99 10.77 -13.78 -6.79
CA ARG A 99 9.60 -12.93 -6.50
C ARG A 99 9.21 -12.06 -7.69
N ASN A 100 10.16 -11.67 -8.52
CA ASN A 100 9.89 -10.92 -9.75
C ASN A 100 9.24 -11.79 -10.84
N HIS A 101 9.34 -13.12 -10.69
CA HIS A 101 8.72 -14.08 -11.61
C HIS A 101 7.24 -14.36 -11.30
N LEU A 102 6.71 -13.87 -10.18
CA LEU A 102 5.30 -14.04 -9.83
C LEU A 102 4.34 -13.40 -10.85
N ILE A 103 4.80 -12.42 -11.62
CA ILE A 103 4.04 -11.86 -12.73
C ILE A 103 3.73 -12.90 -13.81
N PHE A 104 4.56 -13.93 -14.00
CA PHE A 104 4.28 -14.99 -14.96
C PHE A 104 3.07 -15.84 -14.55
N ARG A 105 2.80 -16.01 -13.26
CA ARG A 105 1.54 -16.64 -12.80
C ARG A 105 0.32 -15.76 -13.10
N VAL A 106 0.46 -14.43 -13.04
CA VAL A 106 -0.60 -13.52 -13.50
C VAL A 106 -0.83 -13.68 -15.00
N ILE A 107 0.23 -13.71 -15.79
CA ILE A 107 0.16 -13.93 -17.25
C ILE A 107 -0.51 -15.27 -17.58
N GLU A 108 -0.13 -16.34 -16.89
CA GLU A 108 -0.71 -17.67 -17.06
C GLU A 108 -2.20 -17.68 -16.71
N PHE A 109 -2.59 -17.02 -15.62
CA PHE A 109 -3.98 -16.84 -15.25
C PHE A 109 -4.77 -16.11 -16.35
N ILE A 110 -4.21 -15.03 -16.91
CA ILE A 110 -4.84 -14.29 -18.02
C ILE A 110 -4.99 -15.19 -19.26
N LEU A 111 -3.98 -15.98 -19.60
CA LEU A 111 -4.03 -16.93 -20.71
C LEU A 111 -5.15 -17.96 -20.55
N LEU A 112 -5.37 -18.47 -19.35
CA LEU A 112 -6.37 -19.52 -19.07
C LEU A 112 -7.79 -18.95 -18.94
N LYS A 113 -7.97 -17.77 -18.34
CA LYS A 113 -9.30 -17.23 -18.00
C LYS A 113 -9.78 -16.08 -18.88
N ARG A 114 -8.88 -15.48 -19.67
CA ARG A 114 -9.19 -14.43 -20.63
C ARG A 114 -10.15 -13.35 -20.09
N PRO A 115 -9.84 -12.72 -18.93
CA PRO A 115 -10.72 -11.73 -18.31
C PRO A 115 -10.95 -10.54 -19.26
N THR A 116 -12.14 -9.94 -19.17
CA THR A 116 -12.48 -8.77 -19.99
C THR A 116 -11.64 -7.57 -19.63
N PHE A 117 -11.41 -7.36 -18.32
CA PHE A 117 -10.60 -6.29 -17.75
C PHE A 117 -9.53 -6.85 -16.83
N VAL A 118 -8.31 -6.34 -16.93
CA VAL A 118 -7.19 -6.70 -16.05
C VAL A 118 -6.56 -5.44 -15.48
N LEU A 119 -6.37 -5.42 -14.17
CA LEU A 119 -5.65 -4.39 -13.45
C LEU A 119 -4.46 -5.02 -12.71
N ILE A 120 -3.24 -4.61 -13.07
CA ILE A 120 -2.02 -5.02 -12.35
C ILE A 120 -1.44 -3.78 -11.66
N GLU A 121 -1.30 -3.85 -10.32
CA GLU A 121 -0.73 -2.78 -9.50
C GLU A 121 0.68 -3.15 -9.05
N ASN A 122 1.58 -2.16 -9.06
CA ASN A 122 2.91 -2.32 -8.48
C ASN A 122 3.56 -0.94 -8.19
N VAL A 123 4.77 -0.95 -7.64
CA VAL A 123 5.59 0.26 -7.52
C VAL A 123 6.05 0.77 -8.90
N PRO A 124 6.31 2.08 -9.08
CA PRO A 124 6.71 2.65 -10.39
C PRO A 124 7.93 1.98 -11.02
N PHE A 125 8.87 1.49 -10.20
CA PHE A 125 10.07 0.82 -10.68
C PHE A 125 9.79 -0.51 -11.39
N PHE A 126 8.65 -1.15 -11.12
CA PHE A 126 8.21 -2.38 -11.77
C PHE A 126 8.19 -2.28 -13.31
N LEU A 127 7.83 -1.13 -13.85
CA LEU A 127 7.81 -0.90 -15.31
C LEU A 127 9.20 -0.91 -15.95
N LYS A 128 10.26 -0.77 -15.15
CA LYS A 128 11.66 -0.75 -15.61
C LYS A 128 12.37 -2.10 -15.48
N ILE A 129 11.77 -3.05 -14.79
CA ILE A 129 12.36 -4.35 -14.58
C ILE A 129 12.33 -5.15 -15.86
N LYS A 130 13.44 -5.81 -16.13
CA LYS A 130 13.58 -6.72 -17.24
C LYS A 130 13.53 -8.16 -16.73
N LEU A 131 12.69 -8.97 -17.35
CA LEU A 131 12.47 -10.37 -17.04
C LEU A 131 12.91 -11.24 -18.22
N PRO A 132 13.37 -12.48 -17.97
CA PRO A 132 13.69 -13.43 -19.03
C PRO A 132 12.44 -13.73 -19.89
N TYR A 133 12.52 -13.49 -21.17
CA TYR A 133 11.44 -13.76 -22.12
C TYR A 133 11.99 -14.06 -23.51
N LYS A 134 11.65 -15.22 -24.08
CA LYS A 134 12.10 -15.67 -25.43
C LYS A 134 13.61 -15.49 -25.64
N GLY A 135 14.42 -15.87 -24.63
CA GLY A 135 15.89 -15.81 -24.70
C GLY A 135 16.50 -14.42 -24.51
N THR A 136 15.70 -13.39 -24.25
CA THR A 136 16.14 -12.00 -24.01
C THR A 136 15.57 -11.45 -22.72
N LEU A 137 16.05 -10.29 -22.27
CA LEU A 137 15.52 -9.59 -21.12
C LEU A 137 14.54 -8.48 -21.58
N GLN A 138 13.26 -8.63 -21.26
CA GLN A 138 12.19 -7.71 -21.69
C GLN A 138 11.44 -7.10 -20.48
N THR A 139 10.88 -5.91 -20.65
CA THR A 139 9.99 -5.33 -19.64
C THR A 139 8.63 -6.06 -19.64
N VAL A 140 7.92 -5.97 -18.53
CA VAL A 140 6.57 -6.57 -18.41
C VAL A 140 5.64 -6.05 -19.50
N GLU A 141 5.69 -4.76 -19.82
CA GLU A 141 4.87 -4.15 -20.87
C GLU A 141 5.10 -4.80 -22.23
N VAL A 142 6.37 -5.01 -22.62
CA VAL A 142 6.73 -5.67 -23.88
C VAL A 142 6.22 -7.11 -23.90
N ILE A 143 6.36 -7.84 -22.79
CA ILE A 143 5.86 -9.22 -22.67
C ILE A 143 4.35 -9.28 -22.83
N LEU A 144 3.62 -8.40 -22.13
CA LEU A 144 2.16 -8.34 -22.22
C LEU A 144 1.70 -7.94 -23.64
N GLN A 145 2.37 -6.99 -24.26
CA GLN A 145 2.06 -6.56 -25.64
C GLN A 145 2.26 -7.69 -26.65
N ASP A 146 3.33 -8.47 -26.52
CA ASP A 146 3.61 -9.61 -27.40
C ASP A 146 2.59 -10.75 -27.22
N LEU A 147 2.14 -11.00 -25.98
CA LEU A 147 1.21 -12.10 -25.67
C LEU A 147 -0.27 -11.74 -25.92
N PHE A 148 -0.64 -10.50 -25.71
CA PHE A 148 -2.05 -10.10 -25.62
C PHE A 148 -2.43 -8.91 -26.52
N GLY A 149 -1.48 -8.24 -27.15
CA GLY A 149 -1.74 -7.03 -27.95
C GLY A 149 -2.71 -7.22 -29.11
N CYS A 150 -2.88 -8.45 -29.60
CA CYS A 150 -3.88 -8.76 -30.63
C CYS A 150 -5.32 -8.83 -30.10
N GLU A 151 -5.52 -8.94 -28.76
CA GLU A 151 -6.85 -9.11 -28.13
C GLU A 151 -7.18 -7.95 -27.18
N TYR A 152 -6.16 -7.31 -26.59
CA TYR A 152 -6.31 -6.29 -25.55
C TYR A 152 -5.67 -4.97 -25.90
N TYR A 153 -6.33 -3.87 -25.54
CA TYR A 153 -5.65 -2.60 -25.31
C TYR A 153 -4.88 -2.66 -24.02
N ILE A 154 -3.57 -2.39 -24.05
CA ILE A 154 -2.68 -2.45 -22.90
C ILE A 154 -2.14 -1.04 -22.65
N GLN A 155 -2.34 -0.52 -21.46
CA GLN A 155 -1.96 0.83 -21.07
C GLN A 155 -1.24 0.81 -19.72
N THR A 156 -0.12 1.49 -19.63
CA THR A 156 0.69 1.64 -18.43
C THR A 156 0.68 3.08 -17.97
N HIS A 157 0.38 3.30 -16.68
CA HIS A 157 0.35 4.64 -16.09
C HIS A 157 0.97 4.63 -14.70
N ILE A 158 1.55 5.76 -14.29
CA ILE A 158 1.93 6.00 -12.90
C ILE A 158 0.90 6.96 -12.31
N PHE A 159 0.13 6.46 -11.34
CA PHE A 159 -0.83 7.25 -10.58
C PHE A 159 -0.23 7.67 -9.25
N ASP A 160 -0.49 8.91 -8.84
CA ASP A 160 -0.31 9.34 -7.44
C ASP A 160 -1.70 9.45 -6.79
N SER A 161 -1.93 8.73 -5.69
CA SER A 161 -3.23 8.70 -5.03
C SER A 161 -3.73 10.08 -4.61
N ALA A 162 -2.83 11.02 -4.29
CA ALA A 162 -3.20 12.39 -3.97
C ALA A 162 -3.90 13.13 -5.12
N ASP A 163 -3.59 12.79 -6.37
CA ASP A 163 -4.23 13.35 -7.56
C ASP A 163 -5.71 12.90 -7.69
N TYR A 164 -6.13 11.91 -6.92
CA TYR A 164 -7.46 11.28 -6.98
C TYR A 164 -8.23 11.34 -5.65
N GLY A 165 -7.91 12.31 -4.80
CA GLY A 165 -8.67 12.59 -3.59
C GLY A 165 -8.29 11.75 -2.37
N VAL A 166 -7.14 11.11 -2.37
CA VAL A 166 -6.56 10.45 -1.19
C VAL A 166 -5.61 11.40 -0.48
N ALA A 167 -5.68 11.51 0.85
CA ALA A 167 -4.82 12.40 1.64
C ALA A 167 -3.37 11.89 1.77
N GLN A 168 -2.87 11.22 0.72
CA GLN A 168 -1.54 10.59 0.72
C GLN A 168 -0.91 10.61 -0.66
N HIS A 169 0.35 11.01 -0.73
CA HIS A 169 1.19 10.77 -1.89
C HIS A 169 1.62 9.30 -1.93
N ARG A 170 1.05 8.54 -2.87
CA ARG A 170 1.38 7.14 -3.08
C ARG A 170 1.43 6.82 -4.57
N LYS A 171 2.63 6.87 -5.13
CA LYS A 171 2.82 6.58 -6.56
C LYS A 171 2.80 5.09 -6.82
N ARG A 172 1.96 4.66 -7.78
CA ARG A 172 1.83 3.27 -8.22
C ARG A 172 1.81 3.17 -9.74
N ALA A 173 2.51 2.17 -10.24
CA ALA A 173 2.35 1.74 -11.61
C ALA A 173 1.08 0.90 -11.72
N ILE A 174 0.21 1.28 -12.63
CA ILE A 174 -0.99 0.52 -12.98
C ILE A 174 -0.89 0.12 -14.43
N ILE A 175 -0.94 -1.18 -14.69
CA ILE A 175 -1.13 -1.73 -16.02
C ILE A 175 -2.60 -2.11 -16.15
N ARG A 176 -3.29 -1.49 -17.10
CA ARG A 176 -4.67 -1.78 -17.43
C ARG A 176 -4.72 -2.50 -18.77
N MET A 177 -5.47 -3.59 -18.81
CA MET A 177 -5.75 -4.29 -20.05
C MET A 177 -7.26 -4.45 -20.18
N ASN A 178 -7.80 -4.12 -21.34
CA ASN A 178 -9.20 -4.41 -21.66
C ASN A 178 -9.33 -4.93 -23.07
N LYS A 179 -10.27 -5.86 -23.27
CA LYS A 179 -10.53 -6.41 -24.60
C LYS A 179 -10.88 -5.32 -25.60
N HIS A 180 -10.47 -5.48 -26.86
CA HIS A 180 -10.71 -4.49 -27.91
C HIS A 180 -12.20 -4.15 -28.10
N SER A 181 -13.09 -5.04 -27.69
CA SER A 181 -14.55 -4.81 -27.72
C SER A 181 -15.08 -3.93 -26.59
N THR A 182 -14.22 -3.44 -25.69
CA THR A 182 -14.59 -2.69 -24.51
C THR A 182 -13.83 -1.38 -24.38
N ILE A 183 -14.37 -0.45 -23.58
CA ILE A 183 -13.74 0.85 -23.29
C ILE A 183 -13.46 0.90 -21.79
N TRP A 184 -12.25 1.34 -21.42
CA TRP A 184 -11.87 1.62 -20.04
C TRP A 184 -11.27 3.03 -19.95
N GLY A 185 -12.09 3.98 -19.58
CA GLY A 185 -11.70 5.39 -19.45
C GLY A 185 -10.66 5.63 -18.34
N MET A 186 -10.07 6.83 -18.36
CA MET A 186 -9.19 7.31 -17.28
C MET A 186 -10.04 8.02 -16.22
N PRO A 187 -9.72 7.83 -14.92
CA PRO A 187 -10.35 8.63 -13.87
C PRO A 187 -9.90 10.09 -13.99
N GLU A 188 -10.81 11.00 -13.62
CA GLU A 188 -10.50 12.42 -13.56
C GLU A 188 -9.70 12.75 -12.30
N LYS A 189 -8.72 13.65 -12.43
CA LYS A 189 -7.98 14.16 -11.28
C LYS A 189 -8.81 15.17 -10.51
N VAL A 190 -8.62 15.20 -9.20
CA VAL A 190 -9.22 16.25 -8.36
C VAL A 190 -8.57 17.59 -8.64
N THR A 191 -9.33 18.67 -8.50
CA THR A 191 -8.81 20.04 -8.68
C THR A 191 -7.95 20.51 -7.51
N LYS A 192 -8.16 19.94 -6.32
CA LYS A 192 -7.40 20.24 -5.10
C LYS A 192 -7.12 18.95 -4.34
N THR A 193 -5.88 18.75 -3.94
CA THR A 193 -5.47 17.62 -3.08
C THR A 193 -6.02 17.77 -1.66
N ILE A 194 -6.26 16.64 -1.00
CA ILE A 194 -6.67 16.60 0.40
C ILE A 194 -5.41 16.57 1.27
N SER A 195 -5.30 17.49 2.21
CA SER A 195 -4.18 17.57 3.15
C SER A 195 -4.37 16.65 4.36
N VAL A 196 -3.28 16.42 5.11
CA VAL A 196 -3.36 15.75 6.43
C VAL A 196 -4.33 16.50 7.35
N ARG A 197 -4.34 17.83 7.30
CA ARG A 197 -5.26 18.68 8.08
C ARG A 197 -6.71 18.36 7.74
N ASP A 198 -7.06 18.34 6.47
CA ASP A 198 -8.43 18.05 6.02
C ASP A 198 -8.87 16.66 6.50
N ALA A 199 -7.94 15.68 6.52
CA ALA A 199 -8.26 14.30 6.83
C ALA A 199 -8.34 13.98 8.34
N ILE A 200 -7.50 14.57 9.21
CA ILE A 200 -7.40 14.13 10.60
C ILE A 200 -7.43 15.23 11.67
N SER A 201 -7.46 16.53 11.31
CA SER A 201 -7.37 17.60 12.32
C SER A 201 -8.54 17.67 13.27
N PHE A 202 -9.71 17.14 12.88
CA PHE A 202 -10.93 17.09 13.69
C PHE A 202 -10.88 16.04 14.80
N LEU A 203 -9.93 15.11 14.76
CA LEU A 203 -9.78 14.09 15.80
C LEU A 203 -9.23 14.71 17.09
N PRO A 204 -9.62 14.18 18.27
CA PRO A 204 -9.05 14.60 19.54
C PRO A 204 -7.54 14.46 19.57
N SER A 205 -6.82 15.40 20.21
CA SER A 205 -5.40 15.23 20.50
C SER A 205 -5.21 14.15 21.58
N ILE A 206 -4.31 13.21 21.31
CA ILE A 206 -3.92 12.16 22.27
C ILE A 206 -2.40 12.01 22.28
N GLU A 207 -1.85 11.81 23.45
CA GLU A 207 -0.42 11.58 23.63
C GLU A 207 -0.06 10.09 23.55
N SER A 208 1.23 9.79 23.54
CA SER A 208 1.77 8.43 23.56
C SER A 208 1.12 7.57 24.65
N GLY A 209 0.58 6.41 24.29
CA GLY A 209 -0.09 5.47 25.20
C GLY A 209 -1.54 5.84 25.56
N GLN A 210 -2.05 6.97 25.10
CA GLN A 210 -3.44 7.38 25.34
C GLN A 210 -4.41 6.81 24.30
N LYS A 211 -5.69 6.78 24.65
CA LYS A 211 -6.81 6.47 23.78
C LYS A 211 -7.93 7.49 23.93
N SER A 212 -8.67 7.74 22.88
CA SER A 212 -9.92 8.51 22.92
C SER A 212 -11.14 7.59 22.99
N ASN A 213 -12.33 8.18 23.01
CA ASN A 213 -13.60 7.45 22.89
C ASN A 213 -13.97 7.11 21.43
N VAL A 214 -13.13 7.48 20.45
CA VAL A 214 -13.35 7.18 19.04
C VAL A 214 -12.72 5.82 18.73
N LYS A 215 -13.47 4.94 18.07
CA LYS A 215 -12.97 3.61 17.66
C LYS A 215 -11.68 3.74 16.83
N TRP A 216 -10.69 2.87 17.07
CA TRP A 216 -9.39 2.83 16.40
C TRP A 216 -8.49 4.06 16.66
N HIS A 217 -8.92 5.02 17.48
CA HIS A 217 -8.13 6.19 17.84
C HIS A 217 -7.42 5.99 19.19
N PHE A 218 -6.35 5.20 19.17
CA PHE A 218 -5.47 4.91 20.27
C PHE A 218 -4.01 5.01 19.84
N ALA A 219 -3.15 5.51 20.72
CA ALA A 219 -1.73 5.73 20.44
C ALA A 219 -0.88 4.62 21.05
N ARG A 220 0.11 4.16 20.29
CA ARG A 220 1.17 3.29 20.82
C ARG A 220 1.99 4.02 21.89
N THR A 221 2.51 3.27 22.84
CA THR A 221 3.45 3.78 23.85
C THR A 221 4.84 3.89 23.25
N HIS A 222 5.49 5.04 23.43
CA HIS A 222 6.84 5.31 22.97
C HIS A 222 7.79 5.56 24.15
N ALA A 223 9.09 5.36 23.93
CA ALA A 223 10.10 5.63 24.95
C ALA A 223 10.12 7.13 25.34
N PRO A 224 10.34 7.45 26.63
CA PRO A 224 10.29 8.83 27.11
C PRO A 224 11.21 9.81 26.35
N GLU A 225 12.40 9.36 25.98
CA GLU A 225 13.34 10.17 25.19
C GLU A 225 12.79 10.53 23.82
N HIS A 226 12.09 9.60 23.12
CA HIS A 226 11.46 9.88 21.83
C HIS A 226 10.35 10.91 21.95
N ILE A 227 9.58 10.85 23.03
CA ILE A 227 8.51 11.82 23.32
C ILE A 227 9.13 13.21 23.55
N ILE A 228 10.22 13.31 24.34
CA ILE A 228 10.92 14.58 24.58
C ILE A 228 11.43 15.16 23.27
N TRP A 229 12.07 14.37 22.41
CA TRP A 229 12.56 14.85 21.12
C TRP A 229 11.44 15.41 20.27
N LEU A 230 10.35 14.66 20.15
CA LEU A 230 9.23 15.05 19.29
C LEU A 230 8.44 16.23 19.87
N LYS A 231 8.26 16.34 21.20
CA LYS A 231 7.65 17.54 21.80
C LYS A 231 8.38 18.83 21.44
N ASN A 232 9.67 18.75 21.17
CA ASN A 232 10.51 19.89 20.75
C ASN A 232 10.70 19.97 19.22
N THR A 233 9.95 19.17 18.44
CA THR A 233 10.06 19.12 16.98
C THR A 233 8.86 19.79 16.34
N PRO A 234 9.05 20.88 15.57
CA PRO A 234 7.96 21.51 14.84
C PRO A 234 7.36 20.60 13.75
N THR A 235 6.12 20.89 13.36
CA THR A 235 5.45 20.32 12.19
C THR A 235 6.37 20.34 10.96
N GLY A 236 6.42 19.26 10.20
CA GLY A 236 7.25 19.14 8.98
C GLY A 236 8.74 19.03 9.23
N ARG A 237 9.21 19.07 10.49
CA ARG A 237 10.65 18.99 10.84
C ARG A 237 11.02 17.63 11.39
N SER A 238 12.31 17.32 11.35
CA SER A 238 12.88 16.13 11.99
C SER A 238 13.43 16.51 13.36
N ALA A 239 13.32 15.59 14.34
CA ALA A 239 13.94 15.79 15.65
C ALA A 239 15.48 15.97 15.56
N PHE A 240 16.11 15.57 14.47
CA PHE A 240 17.52 15.85 14.21
C PHE A 240 17.83 17.31 13.91
N ASP A 241 16.80 18.11 13.59
CA ASP A 241 16.93 19.55 13.34
C ASP A 241 16.84 20.36 14.65
N ASN A 242 16.45 19.74 15.78
CA ASN A 242 16.37 20.39 17.09
C ASN A 242 17.76 20.85 17.57
N ILE A 243 17.80 21.98 18.25
CA ILE A 243 19.03 22.53 18.84
C ILE A 243 19.44 21.74 20.07
N GLU A 244 18.48 21.47 20.98
CA GLU A 244 18.72 20.74 22.22
C GLU A 244 18.17 19.32 22.14
N HIS A 245 16.98 19.05 22.31
CA HIS A 245 16.36 17.73 22.42
C HIS A 245 16.36 16.93 21.09
N TYR A 246 17.55 16.50 20.63
CA TYR A 246 17.74 15.73 19.40
C TYR A 246 18.11 14.26 19.68
N PRO A 247 17.89 13.35 18.74
CA PRO A 247 18.26 11.94 18.86
C PRO A 247 19.78 11.75 19.04
N LYS A 248 20.17 11.15 20.18
CA LYS A 248 21.56 10.89 20.55
C LYS A 248 21.71 9.49 21.16
N LYS A 249 22.91 8.92 21.05
CA LYS A 249 23.31 7.69 21.69
C LYS A 249 23.45 7.91 23.22
N LYS A 250 23.52 6.82 23.99
CA LYS A 250 23.77 6.88 25.43
C LYS A 250 25.05 7.61 25.81
N ASN A 251 26.05 7.60 24.95
CA ASN A 251 27.31 8.32 25.13
C ASN A 251 27.24 9.81 24.73
N GLY A 252 26.05 10.32 24.38
CA GLY A 252 25.84 11.72 23.99
C GLY A 252 26.10 12.05 22.51
N GLU A 253 26.68 11.14 21.74
CA GLU A 253 26.92 11.37 20.31
C GLU A 253 25.63 11.44 19.50
N LYS A 254 25.55 12.37 18.55
CA LYS A 254 24.44 12.47 17.61
C LYS A 254 24.33 11.18 16.77
N ILE A 255 23.12 10.61 16.70
CA ILE A 255 22.87 9.43 15.87
C ILE A 255 22.96 9.85 14.39
N LYS A 256 23.70 9.08 13.57
CA LYS A 256 23.63 9.24 12.11
C LYS A 256 22.26 8.79 11.64
N SER A 257 21.54 9.63 10.92
CA SER A 257 20.19 9.32 10.47
C SER A 257 19.91 9.82 9.06
N TYR A 258 18.85 9.26 8.50
CA TYR A 258 18.23 9.81 7.31
C TYR A 258 17.26 10.92 7.70
N ASN A 259 17.15 11.94 6.87
CA ASN A 259 16.26 13.10 7.09
C ASN A 259 14.75 12.73 7.16
N THR A 260 14.41 11.47 6.96
CA THR A 260 13.05 10.92 7.00
C THR A 260 12.68 10.30 8.35
N THR A 261 13.64 10.13 9.29
CA THR A 261 13.39 9.52 10.60
C THR A 261 13.05 10.56 11.64
N TYR A 262 12.24 10.22 12.65
CA TYR A 262 11.73 11.14 13.67
C TYR A 262 11.20 12.45 13.07
N ARG A 263 10.63 12.38 11.85
CA ARG A 263 10.11 13.55 11.15
C ARG A 263 8.60 13.62 11.30
N ARG A 264 8.12 14.76 11.79
CA ARG A 264 6.69 15.06 11.81
C ARG A 264 6.17 15.32 10.39
N MET A 265 4.97 14.82 10.10
CA MET A 265 4.27 15.18 8.86
C MET A 265 3.94 16.66 8.82
N GLU A 266 3.59 17.17 7.67
CA GLU A 266 3.05 18.50 7.47
C GLU A 266 1.53 18.48 7.53
N TRP A 267 0.92 19.53 8.12
CA TRP A 267 -0.53 19.63 8.17
C TRP A 267 -1.14 19.94 6.80
N ASP A 268 -0.52 20.83 6.03
CA ASP A 268 -1.11 21.47 4.86
C ASP A 268 -0.68 20.83 3.53
N ALA A 269 -0.17 19.62 3.60
CA ALA A 269 0.16 18.78 2.46
C ALA A 269 -0.45 17.37 2.63
N PRO A 270 -0.64 16.59 1.54
CA PRO A 270 -0.95 15.17 1.64
C PRO A 270 0.15 14.43 2.42
N ALA A 271 -0.21 13.38 3.16
CA ALA A 271 0.75 12.54 3.85
C ALA A 271 1.77 11.93 2.86
N PRO A 272 3.02 11.72 3.24
CA PRO A 272 3.96 10.93 2.45
C PRO A 272 3.47 9.47 2.38
N THR A 273 4.07 8.66 1.50
CA THR A 273 3.70 7.25 1.38
C THR A 273 3.81 6.54 2.74
N ILE A 274 2.67 6.14 3.28
CA ILE A 274 2.58 5.36 4.50
C ILE A 274 3.07 3.93 4.20
N THR A 275 4.00 3.44 5.02
CA THR A 275 4.59 2.12 4.90
C THR A 275 4.01 1.18 5.95
N ILE A 276 4.19 -0.12 5.76
CA ILE A 276 3.70 -1.15 6.68
C ILE A 276 4.30 -1.05 8.09
N ARG A 277 5.49 -0.46 8.24
CA ARG A 277 6.14 -0.25 9.53
C ARG A 277 5.74 1.08 10.16
N ASN A 278 4.51 1.14 10.66
CA ASN A 278 4.03 2.26 11.46
C ASN A 278 4.20 2.05 12.98
N ASP A 279 4.80 0.95 13.38
CA ASP A 279 5.04 0.59 14.77
C ASP A 279 6.19 1.36 15.41
N ALA A 280 7.21 1.70 14.64
CA ALA A 280 8.42 2.37 15.14
C ALA A 280 8.40 3.87 14.84
N ILE A 281 8.50 4.68 15.89
CA ILE A 281 8.54 6.15 15.81
C ILE A 281 9.77 6.68 15.04
N SER A 282 10.80 5.86 14.92
CA SER A 282 11.99 6.13 14.09
C SER A 282 11.79 5.72 12.63
N SER A 283 10.65 5.14 12.26
CA SER A 283 10.34 4.79 10.88
C SER A 283 10.15 6.01 10.00
N GLN A 284 10.14 5.79 8.69
CA GLN A 284 10.09 6.87 7.72
C GLN A 284 8.71 7.56 7.71
N LEU A 285 8.70 8.87 8.05
CA LEU A 285 7.60 9.78 7.80
C LEU A 285 6.24 9.32 8.37
N ASN A 286 6.21 8.73 9.57
CA ASN A 286 4.98 8.21 10.19
C ASN A 286 4.59 8.93 11.49
N VAL A 287 5.27 10.04 11.83
CA VAL A 287 5.00 10.80 13.05
C VAL A 287 3.90 11.82 12.79
N HIS A 288 2.93 11.89 13.72
CA HIS A 288 1.85 12.87 13.70
C HIS A 288 2.37 14.30 13.57
N PRO A 289 1.73 15.19 12.81
CA PRO A 289 2.19 16.57 12.62
C PRO A 289 2.43 17.34 13.92
N GLY A 290 1.64 17.07 14.97
CA GLY A 290 1.63 17.81 16.23
C GLY A 290 0.90 19.15 16.13
N ARG A 291 0.39 19.63 17.27
CA ARG A 291 -0.21 20.95 17.40
C ARG A 291 0.67 21.81 18.27
N SER A 292 0.89 23.06 17.88
CA SER A 292 1.66 24.01 18.69
C SER A 292 0.96 24.26 20.02
N MET A 293 1.73 24.23 21.12
CA MET A 293 1.28 24.45 22.48
C MET A 293 1.75 25.82 22.99
N PRO A 294 1.04 26.42 23.99
CA PRO A 294 1.41 27.73 24.54
C PRO A 294 2.83 27.80 25.14
N ASP A 295 3.36 26.67 25.58
CA ASP A 295 4.71 26.53 26.15
C ASP A 295 5.82 26.41 25.10
N GLY A 296 5.47 26.52 23.81
CA GLY A 296 6.41 26.39 22.69
C GLY A 296 6.69 24.94 22.29
N THR A 297 6.06 23.97 22.93
CA THR A 297 6.16 22.54 22.56
C THR A 297 5.09 22.13 21.53
N TYR A 298 5.08 20.87 21.16
CA TYR A 298 4.12 20.29 20.22
C TYR A 298 3.46 19.04 20.81
N SER A 299 2.12 18.98 20.73
CA SER A 299 1.34 17.82 21.15
C SER A 299 1.54 16.60 20.24
N ASP A 300 0.84 15.50 20.56
CA ASP A 300 0.79 14.30 19.72
C ASP A 300 2.22 13.81 19.34
N ALA A 301 3.08 13.69 20.36
CA ALA A 301 4.47 13.22 20.19
C ALA A 301 4.49 11.70 19.99
N ARG A 302 3.95 11.22 18.86
CA ARG A 302 3.67 9.81 18.59
C ARG A 302 3.58 9.50 17.09
N VAL A 303 3.57 8.22 16.75
CA VAL A 303 3.16 7.75 15.42
C VAL A 303 1.64 7.93 15.23
N LEU A 304 1.20 7.79 13.99
CA LEU A 304 -0.23 7.82 13.65
C LEU A 304 -0.98 6.66 14.33
N THR A 305 -2.23 6.92 14.70
CA THR A 305 -3.16 5.89 15.19
C THR A 305 -3.73 5.07 14.04
N PRO A 306 -4.30 3.87 14.28
CA PRO A 306 -5.00 3.12 13.24
C PRO A 306 -6.08 3.93 12.51
N LEU A 307 -6.91 4.69 13.23
CA LEU A 307 -7.93 5.54 12.61
C LEU A 307 -7.33 6.62 11.70
N GLU A 308 -6.26 7.29 12.13
CA GLU A 308 -5.56 8.28 11.31
C GLU A 308 -4.99 7.65 10.03
N LEU A 309 -4.43 6.43 10.14
CA LEU A 309 -3.96 5.69 8.97
C LEU A 309 -5.10 5.37 8.00
N MET A 310 -6.25 4.90 8.50
CA MET A 310 -7.43 4.62 7.68
C MET A 310 -7.91 5.87 6.94
N LEU A 311 -8.04 7.00 7.64
CA LEU A 311 -8.47 8.28 7.06
C LEU A 311 -7.50 8.79 5.99
N LEU A 312 -6.19 8.75 6.26
CA LEU A 312 -5.15 9.21 5.33
C LEU A 312 -5.04 8.32 4.08
N THR A 313 -5.44 7.06 4.18
CA THR A 313 -5.42 6.10 3.07
C THR A 313 -6.78 5.89 2.43
N SER A 314 -7.80 6.62 2.86
CA SER A 314 -9.20 6.52 2.39
C SER A 314 -9.81 5.12 2.59
N LEU A 315 -9.39 4.40 3.63
CA LEU A 315 -10.05 3.15 4.03
C LEU A 315 -11.37 3.45 4.76
N PRO A 316 -12.38 2.59 4.62
CA PRO A 316 -13.65 2.76 5.33
C PRO A 316 -13.45 2.71 6.85
N ILE A 317 -13.95 3.71 7.56
CA ILE A 317 -13.86 3.76 9.04
C ILE A 317 -14.84 2.79 9.73
N ASP A 318 -15.83 2.34 8.99
CA ASP A 318 -16.82 1.34 9.38
C ASP A 318 -16.42 -0.09 8.97
N TRP A 319 -15.20 -0.28 8.51
CA TRP A 319 -14.70 -1.61 8.17
C TRP A 319 -14.83 -2.55 9.36
N ASN A 320 -15.44 -3.70 9.13
CA ASN A 320 -15.68 -4.69 10.17
C ASN A 320 -14.42 -5.51 10.46
N ILE A 321 -13.37 -4.81 10.90
CA ILE A 321 -12.11 -5.45 11.30
C ILE A 321 -12.37 -6.14 12.65
N PRO A 322 -12.08 -7.45 12.78
CA PRO A 322 -12.19 -8.16 14.03
C PRO A 322 -11.32 -7.52 15.13
N ASP A 323 -11.84 -7.45 16.35
CA ASP A 323 -11.18 -6.76 17.48
C ASP A 323 -9.83 -7.41 17.89
N ASP A 324 -9.65 -8.70 17.59
CA ASP A 324 -8.41 -9.46 17.84
C ASP A 324 -7.30 -9.17 16.82
N THR A 325 -7.62 -8.45 15.74
CA THR A 325 -6.63 -8.08 14.69
C THR A 325 -5.94 -6.75 14.95
N SER A 326 -6.15 -6.14 16.11
CA SER A 326 -5.55 -4.85 16.50
C SER A 326 -4.01 -4.81 16.42
N GLU A 327 -3.34 -5.96 16.45
CA GLU A 327 -1.89 -6.08 16.28
C GLU A 327 -1.44 -6.05 14.80
N LEU A 328 -2.36 -6.25 13.85
CA LEU A 328 -2.07 -6.27 12.40
C LEU A 328 -2.24 -4.90 11.74
N LEU A 329 -2.84 -3.95 12.42
CA LEU A 329 -2.98 -2.55 12.02
C LEU A 329 -1.88 -1.70 12.64
#